data_c084c273f2a09dac15f1223b38dc5972
#
_entry.id   c084c273f2a09dac15f1223b38dc5972
#
_cell.length_a   1.000
_cell.length_b   1.000
_cell.length_c   1.000
_cell.angle_alpha   90.00
_cell.angle_beta   90.00
_cell.angle_gamma   90.00
#
_symmetry.space_group_name_H-M   'P 1'
#
loop_
_entity.id
_entity.type
_entity.pdbx_description
1 polymer ?
#
loop_
_entity_poly.entity_id
_entity_poly.type
_entity_poly.pdbx_seq_one_letter_code
_entity_poly.pdbx_strand_id
1 'polypeptide(L)'
;MTIRILFFTIIFFSSSAGYTTQQIQAASKLGEIQFPTSGSGVAQNYFINGVAALHSFWYPEALQEFQNSTKADPDFAMGYWGQAMAHNAPLWERQDSKSAKVALSKISDLSKLTQREQHYIQAVQLLYGEGEKITRDKAYSKAMKKIYTQYPNDLEAACFYSLSLLGIARNTGKNIKLKVDSGAIALEIYEKDPDHPCAAHYAIHAFDHPELALLALPSAKRYAKIAPASHHAQHMPAHIFIQLGMWSEAAKSNENGWDTSKKWVEREQIAKSNRDYHSLQWLHYVYSQQGLIRKAELIFKTQQKDMLEGIQAAAKSKPNPNLRSGKYYYRMFAATILE
;
A
#
# COMPACT_ATOMS: atom_id res chain seq x y z
N MET A 1 60.80 4.21 -44.94
CA MET A 1 59.45 4.79 -44.76
C MET A 1 58.60 3.75 -44.06
N THR A 2 58.58 3.80 -42.71
CA THR A 2 57.97 2.73 -41.88
C THR A 2 56.65 3.25 -41.30
N ILE A 3 55.56 2.68 -41.78
CA ILE A 3 54.21 3.04 -41.34
C ILE A 3 53.93 2.32 -40.01
N ARG A 4 53.76 3.09 -38.92
CA ARG A 4 53.26 2.58 -37.64
C ARG A 4 51.73 2.64 -37.64
N ILE A 5 51.08 1.50 -37.62
CA ILE A 5 49.66 1.37 -37.43
C ILE A 5 49.38 1.41 -35.92
N LEU A 6 48.67 2.44 -35.47
CA LEU A 6 48.18 2.57 -34.08
C LEU A 6 46.85 1.80 -34.00
N PHE A 7 46.80 0.73 -33.21
CA PHE A 7 45.55 0.09 -32.81
C PHE A 7 44.92 0.85 -31.66
N PHE A 8 43.80 1.49 -31.91
CA PHE A 8 42.93 2.03 -30.84
C PHE A 8 42.05 0.90 -30.31
N THR A 9 42.34 0.43 -29.09
CA THR A 9 41.46 -0.50 -28.37
C THR A 9 40.36 0.31 -27.71
N ILE A 10 39.14 0.25 -28.25
CA ILE A 10 37.95 0.82 -27.62
C ILE A 10 37.54 -0.12 -26.52
N ILE A 11 37.77 0.24 -25.26
CA ILE A 11 37.26 -0.45 -24.08
C ILE A 11 35.80 0.01 -23.88
N PHE A 12 34.87 -0.85 -24.22
CA PHE A 12 33.47 -0.67 -23.83
C PHE A 12 33.35 -0.90 -22.30
N PHE A 13 33.25 0.16 -21.53
CA PHE A 13 32.78 0.08 -20.16
C PHE A 13 31.27 -0.20 -20.20
N SER A 14 30.87 -1.47 -20.02
CA SER A 14 29.49 -1.83 -19.66
C SER A 14 29.27 -1.34 -18.24
N SER A 15 28.62 -0.20 -18.07
CA SER A 15 28.09 0.22 -16.79
C SER A 15 26.90 -0.70 -16.43
N SER A 16 27.20 -1.85 -15.81
CA SER A 16 26.21 -2.56 -15.02
C SER A 16 25.87 -1.64 -13.85
N ALA A 17 24.72 -0.98 -13.91
CA ALA A 17 24.18 -0.26 -12.80
C ALA A 17 23.91 -1.27 -11.67
N GLY A 18 24.90 -1.49 -10.81
CA GLY A 18 24.77 -2.23 -9.57
C GLY A 18 23.80 -1.46 -8.69
N TYR A 19 22.63 -2.04 -8.47
CA TYR A 19 21.68 -1.53 -7.50
C TYR A 19 22.36 -1.47 -6.13
N THR A 20 22.30 -0.31 -5.51
CA THR A 20 22.96 -0.08 -4.23
C THR A 20 22.29 -0.92 -3.16
N THR A 21 23.07 -1.45 -2.25
CA THR A 21 22.67 -2.18 -1.02
C THR A 21 21.53 -1.46 -0.24
N GLN A 22 21.37 -0.16 -0.44
CA GLN A 22 20.32 0.68 0.14
C GLN A 22 18.90 0.39 -0.39
N GLN A 23 18.74 0.01 -1.66
CA GLN A 23 17.42 -0.32 -2.22
C GLN A 23 16.94 -1.70 -1.78
N ILE A 24 17.86 -2.64 -1.62
CA ILE A 24 17.56 -3.96 -1.05
C ILE A 24 17.21 -3.86 0.45
N GLN A 25 17.82 -2.94 1.20
CA GLN A 25 17.51 -2.69 2.60
C GLN A 25 16.16 -1.97 2.85
N ALA A 26 15.61 -1.26 1.87
CA ALA A 26 14.29 -0.63 2.03
C ALA A 26 13.15 -1.67 2.05
N ALA A 27 13.29 -2.74 1.29
CA ALA A 27 12.29 -3.81 1.18
C ALA A 27 12.15 -4.63 2.46
N SER A 28 13.24 -4.89 3.18
CA SER A 28 13.24 -5.63 4.46
C SER A 28 12.50 -4.92 5.61
N LYS A 29 11.88 -3.75 5.33
CA LYS A 29 11.18 -2.92 6.31
C LYS A 29 9.67 -2.82 6.09
N LEU A 30 9.10 -3.71 5.26
CA LEU A 30 7.65 -3.78 5.00
C LEU A 30 7.00 -5.07 5.51
N GLY A 31 7.73 -5.87 6.26
CA GLY A 31 7.34 -7.21 6.72
C GLY A 31 7.85 -8.30 5.78
N GLU A 32 7.70 -9.54 6.22
CA GLU A 32 8.11 -10.72 5.46
C GLU A 32 6.89 -11.41 4.88
N ILE A 33 6.96 -11.78 3.61
CA ILE A 33 5.90 -12.52 2.93
C ILE A 33 6.48 -13.65 2.09
N GLN A 34 5.68 -14.68 1.88
CA GLN A 34 6.02 -15.81 1.03
C GLN A 34 4.98 -15.94 -0.07
N PHE A 35 5.35 -15.51 -1.27
CA PHE A 35 4.52 -15.65 -2.45
C PHE A 35 5.33 -16.26 -3.59
N PRO A 36 5.59 -17.59 -3.55
CA PRO A 36 6.33 -18.25 -4.61
C PRO A 36 5.58 -18.15 -5.93
N THR A 37 6.31 -17.86 -7.01
CA THR A 37 5.78 -17.76 -8.36
C THR A 37 6.69 -18.51 -9.35
N SER A 38 6.30 -18.53 -10.63
CA SER A 38 7.16 -19.02 -11.72
C SER A 38 8.33 -18.07 -12.04
N GLY A 39 8.31 -16.84 -11.53
CA GLY A 39 9.43 -15.91 -11.65
C GLY A 39 10.62 -16.28 -10.76
N SER A 40 11.78 -15.75 -11.07
CA SER A 40 13.01 -16.05 -10.36
C SER A 40 13.93 -14.83 -10.20
N GLY A 41 14.95 -14.98 -9.38
CA GLY A 41 16.01 -13.99 -9.21
C GLY A 41 15.49 -12.59 -8.84
N VAL A 42 15.99 -11.58 -9.53
CA VAL A 42 15.72 -10.17 -9.24
C VAL A 42 14.24 -9.81 -9.47
N ALA A 43 13.60 -10.39 -10.50
CA ALA A 43 12.20 -10.13 -10.80
C ALA A 43 11.28 -10.58 -9.66
N GLN A 44 11.53 -11.78 -9.11
CA GLN A 44 10.80 -12.31 -7.95
C GLN A 44 11.01 -11.43 -6.71
N ASN A 45 12.22 -10.93 -6.45
CA ASN A 45 12.50 -10.08 -5.30
C ASN A 45 11.71 -8.76 -5.38
N TYR A 46 11.70 -8.10 -6.53
CA TYR A 46 10.87 -6.91 -6.75
C TYR A 46 9.38 -7.21 -6.58
N PHE A 47 8.93 -8.36 -7.08
CA PHE A 47 7.53 -8.79 -6.91
C PHE A 47 7.16 -8.92 -5.44
N ILE A 48 7.96 -9.59 -4.62
CA ILE A 48 7.75 -9.75 -3.17
C ILE A 48 7.67 -8.38 -2.48
N ASN A 49 8.60 -7.46 -2.80
CA ASN A 49 8.59 -6.11 -2.28
C ASN A 49 7.30 -5.36 -2.66
N GLY A 50 6.87 -5.51 -3.91
CA GLY A 50 5.62 -4.94 -4.39
C GLY A 50 4.39 -5.45 -3.64
N VAL A 51 4.34 -6.75 -3.32
CA VAL A 51 3.24 -7.34 -2.53
C VAL A 51 3.26 -6.85 -1.09
N ALA A 52 4.43 -6.75 -0.45
CA ALA A 52 4.56 -6.21 0.91
C ALA A 52 4.12 -4.73 0.98
N ALA A 53 4.50 -3.93 -0.02
CA ALA A 53 4.03 -2.55 -0.14
C ALA A 53 2.52 -2.48 -0.39
N LEU A 54 1.97 -3.38 -1.21
CA LEU A 54 0.53 -3.48 -1.50
C LEU A 54 -0.27 -3.81 -0.23
N HIS A 55 0.20 -4.74 0.61
CA HIS A 55 -0.42 -5.05 1.89
C HIS A 55 -0.35 -3.90 2.89
N SER A 56 0.63 -3.02 2.75
CA SER A 56 0.72 -1.77 3.52
C SER A 56 -0.05 -0.60 2.89
N PHE A 57 -0.85 -0.84 1.83
CA PHE A 57 -1.59 0.16 1.04
C PHE A 57 -0.70 1.28 0.48
N TRP A 58 0.57 1.00 0.34
CA TRP A 58 1.54 1.93 -0.25
C TRP A 58 1.58 1.75 -1.77
N TYR A 59 0.47 2.08 -2.42
CA TYR A 59 0.22 1.81 -3.84
C TYR A 59 1.27 2.37 -4.81
N PRO A 60 1.83 3.60 -4.60
CA PRO A 60 2.87 4.11 -5.49
C PRO A 60 4.15 3.27 -5.43
N GLU A 61 4.59 2.86 -4.24
CA GLU A 61 5.74 2.00 -4.03
C GLU A 61 5.49 0.59 -4.59
N ALA A 62 4.32 0.02 -4.31
CA ALA A 62 3.92 -1.28 -4.86
C ALA A 62 3.98 -1.27 -6.40
N LEU A 63 3.42 -0.24 -7.04
CA LEU A 63 3.45 -0.11 -8.50
C LEU A 63 4.87 0.00 -9.04
N GLN A 64 5.74 0.78 -8.39
CA GLN A 64 7.14 0.93 -8.78
C GLN A 64 7.88 -0.41 -8.70
N GLU A 65 7.69 -1.17 -7.61
CA GLU A 65 8.32 -2.47 -7.42
C GLU A 65 7.83 -3.48 -8.46
N PHE A 66 6.53 -3.54 -8.75
CA PHE A 66 6.01 -4.39 -9.82
C PHE A 66 6.48 -3.98 -11.21
N GLN A 67 6.69 -2.69 -11.46
CA GLN A 67 7.30 -2.21 -12.71
C GLN A 67 8.78 -2.61 -12.80
N ASN A 68 9.53 -2.53 -11.69
CA ASN A 68 10.90 -3.01 -11.62
C ASN A 68 10.97 -4.53 -11.89
N SER A 69 10.01 -5.29 -11.35
CA SER A 69 9.88 -6.72 -11.59
C SER A 69 9.73 -7.04 -13.08
N THR A 70 8.78 -6.39 -13.77
CA THR A 70 8.57 -6.61 -15.22
C THR A 70 9.65 -5.99 -16.11
N LYS A 71 10.40 -5.02 -15.60
CA LYS A 71 11.59 -4.49 -16.27
C LYS A 71 12.76 -5.46 -16.20
N ALA A 72 12.90 -6.17 -15.06
CA ALA A 72 13.93 -7.20 -14.88
C ALA A 72 13.60 -8.48 -15.69
N ASP A 73 12.33 -8.82 -15.79
CA ASP A 73 11.82 -9.94 -16.60
C ASP A 73 10.50 -9.54 -17.28
N PRO A 74 10.54 -9.15 -18.57
CA PRO A 74 9.35 -8.74 -19.32
C PRO A 74 8.31 -9.85 -19.52
N ASP A 75 8.66 -11.10 -19.35
CA ASP A 75 7.75 -12.25 -19.48
C ASP A 75 7.12 -12.65 -18.12
N PHE A 76 7.52 -12.00 -17.03
CA PHE A 76 7.03 -12.31 -15.70
C PHE A 76 5.58 -11.85 -15.48
N ALA A 77 4.63 -12.74 -15.75
CA ALA A 77 3.20 -12.47 -15.71
C ALA A 77 2.69 -11.94 -14.35
N MET A 78 3.22 -12.46 -13.22
CA MET A 78 2.81 -12.03 -11.88
C MET A 78 3.24 -10.60 -11.57
N GLY A 79 4.29 -10.08 -12.21
CA GLY A 79 4.64 -8.67 -12.15
C GLY A 79 3.55 -7.78 -12.74
N TYR A 80 2.96 -8.14 -13.88
CA TYR A 80 1.83 -7.41 -14.47
C TYR A 80 0.54 -7.59 -13.68
N TRP A 81 0.31 -8.76 -13.08
CA TRP A 81 -0.76 -8.96 -12.09
C TRP A 81 -0.61 -7.96 -10.94
N GLY A 82 0.59 -7.82 -10.39
CA GLY A 82 0.89 -6.88 -9.30
C GLY A 82 0.65 -5.43 -9.70
N GLN A 83 1.06 -5.01 -10.91
CA GLN A 83 0.75 -3.68 -11.43
C GLN A 83 -0.77 -3.44 -11.48
N ALA A 84 -1.55 -4.41 -11.96
CA ALA A 84 -3.00 -4.31 -11.98
C ALA A 84 -3.57 -4.18 -10.56
N MET A 85 -3.09 -4.98 -9.61
CA MET A 85 -3.52 -4.90 -8.20
C MET A 85 -3.21 -3.53 -7.57
N ALA A 86 -2.07 -2.92 -7.88
CA ALA A 86 -1.69 -1.59 -7.38
C ALA A 86 -2.61 -0.45 -7.90
N HIS A 87 -3.37 -0.69 -8.96
CA HIS A 87 -4.37 0.24 -9.47
C HIS A 87 -5.74 0.13 -8.81
N ASN A 88 -5.90 -0.71 -7.77
CA ASN A 88 -7.13 -0.85 -7.01
C ASN A 88 -6.90 -0.54 -5.52
N ALA A 89 -7.54 0.51 -5.03
CA ALA A 89 -7.52 0.89 -3.62
C ALA A 89 -8.93 0.70 -3.02
N PRO A 90 -9.30 -0.54 -2.61
CA PRO A 90 -10.69 -0.92 -2.32
C PRO A 90 -11.30 -0.14 -1.15
N LEU A 91 -10.53 0.21 -0.13
CA LEU A 91 -11.03 0.96 1.04
C LEU A 91 -11.23 2.45 0.76
N TRP A 92 -10.65 2.98 -0.32
CA TRP A 92 -10.89 4.35 -0.80
C TRP A 92 -11.82 4.40 -2.02
N GLU A 93 -12.38 3.27 -2.42
CA GLU A 93 -13.28 3.14 -3.59
C GLU A 93 -12.65 3.65 -4.90
N ARG A 94 -11.30 3.69 -4.97
CA ARG A 94 -10.54 4.17 -6.13
C ARG A 94 -10.02 3.01 -6.95
N GLN A 95 -10.21 3.12 -8.26
CA GLN A 95 -9.73 2.13 -9.21
C GLN A 95 -9.36 2.81 -10.54
N ASP A 96 -8.14 2.58 -11.03
CA ASP A 96 -7.73 2.96 -12.39
C ASP A 96 -7.82 1.73 -13.31
N SER A 97 -9.03 1.48 -13.81
CA SER A 97 -9.29 0.33 -14.68
C SER A 97 -8.55 0.43 -16.02
N LYS A 98 -8.24 1.63 -16.51
CA LYS A 98 -7.52 1.80 -17.77
C LYS A 98 -6.08 1.31 -17.65
N SER A 99 -5.35 1.80 -16.65
CA SER A 99 -3.96 1.39 -16.41
C SER A 99 -3.84 -0.09 -16.05
N ALA A 100 -4.77 -0.61 -15.25
CA ALA A 100 -4.81 -2.02 -14.89
C ALA A 100 -5.03 -2.92 -16.12
N LYS A 101 -5.97 -2.58 -17.01
CA LYS A 101 -6.21 -3.34 -18.26
C LYS A 101 -4.99 -3.30 -19.17
N VAL A 102 -4.25 -2.18 -19.23
CA VAL A 102 -2.96 -2.10 -19.96
C VAL A 102 -1.92 -3.05 -19.36
N ALA A 103 -1.81 -3.13 -18.04
CA ALA A 103 -0.89 -4.08 -17.42
C ALA A 103 -1.30 -5.53 -17.74
N LEU A 104 -2.56 -5.88 -17.56
CA LEU A 104 -3.07 -7.24 -17.82
C LEU A 104 -2.94 -7.66 -19.28
N SER A 105 -3.03 -6.75 -20.26
CA SER A 105 -2.85 -7.05 -21.67
C SER A 105 -1.43 -7.46 -22.06
N LYS A 106 -0.45 -7.28 -21.16
CA LYS A 106 0.93 -7.75 -21.34
C LYS A 106 1.10 -9.24 -21.01
N ILE A 107 0.14 -9.85 -20.35
CA ILE A 107 0.16 -11.27 -20.02
C ILE A 107 -0.32 -12.04 -21.27
N SER A 108 0.60 -12.60 -22.04
CA SER A 108 0.31 -13.20 -23.35
C SER A 108 0.02 -14.71 -23.28
N ASP A 109 0.64 -15.42 -22.35
CA ASP A 109 0.57 -16.88 -22.28
C ASP A 109 0.42 -17.37 -20.84
N LEU A 110 -0.76 -17.86 -20.50
CA LEU A 110 -1.04 -18.45 -19.19
C LEU A 110 -0.57 -19.90 -19.07
N SER A 111 -0.28 -20.61 -20.19
CA SER A 111 0.04 -22.03 -20.17
C SER A 111 1.37 -22.35 -19.46
N LYS A 112 2.27 -21.37 -19.39
CA LYS A 112 3.58 -21.47 -18.72
C LYS A 112 3.52 -21.27 -17.21
N LEU A 113 2.38 -20.82 -16.69
CA LEU A 113 2.18 -20.48 -15.30
C LEU A 113 1.66 -21.69 -14.51
N THR A 114 1.95 -21.71 -13.23
CA THR A 114 1.31 -22.68 -12.33
C THR A 114 -0.20 -22.46 -12.30
N GLN A 115 -0.98 -23.49 -12.02
CA GLN A 115 -2.44 -23.37 -11.91
C GLN A 115 -2.84 -22.32 -10.85
N ARG A 116 -2.07 -22.20 -9.77
CA ARG A 116 -2.27 -21.19 -8.73
C ARG A 116 -2.13 -19.77 -9.30
N GLU A 117 -1.08 -19.46 -10.03
CA GLU A 117 -0.86 -18.16 -10.66
C GLU A 117 -1.97 -17.82 -11.68
N GLN A 118 -2.37 -18.82 -12.49
CA GLN A 118 -3.50 -18.65 -13.42
C GLN A 118 -4.77 -18.26 -12.69
N HIS A 119 -5.08 -18.85 -11.53
CA HIS A 119 -6.25 -18.48 -10.72
C HIS A 119 -6.16 -17.03 -10.19
N TYR A 120 -4.99 -16.56 -9.74
CA TYR A 120 -4.80 -15.16 -9.32
C TYR A 120 -5.01 -14.19 -10.48
N ILE A 121 -4.48 -14.50 -11.67
CA ILE A 121 -4.66 -13.66 -12.86
C ILE A 121 -6.14 -13.65 -13.29
N GLN A 122 -6.80 -14.80 -13.33
CA GLN A 122 -8.23 -14.88 -13.64
C GLN A 122 -9.08 -14.10 -12.64
N ALA A 123 -8.74 -14.13 -11.35
CA ALA A 123 -9.43 -13.35 -10.33
C ALA A 123 -9.30 -11.84 -10.60
N VAL A 124 -8.10 -11.34 -10.88
CA VAL A 124 -7.90 -9.90 -11.16
C VAL A 124 -8.54 -9.48 -12.48
N GLN A 125 -8.65 -10.36 -13.46
CA GLN A 125 -9.40 -10.10 -14.70
C GLN A 125 -10.89 -9.86 -14.41
N LEU A 126 -11.49 -10.57 -13.45
CA LEU A 126 -12.87 -10.32 -13.00
C LEU A 126 -12.99 -8.94 -12.32
N LEU A 127 -11.99 -8.52 -11.54
CA LEU A 127 -11.96 -7.21 -10.90
C LEU A 127 -12.00 -6.05 -11.89
N TYR A 128 -11.45 -6.26 -13.09
CA TYR A 128 -11.41 -5.27 -14.18
C TYR A 128 -12.27 -5.64 -15.39
N GLY A 129 -13.18 -6.60 -15.22
CA GLY A 129 -14.14 -7.03 -16.25
C GLY A 129 -15.22 -6.00 -16.55
N GLU A 130 -16.32 -6.46 -17.11
CA GLU A 130 -17.45 -5.61 -17.48
C GLU A 130 -18.43 -5.43 -16.29
N GLY A 131 -19.27 -4.39 -16.38
CA GLY A 131 -20.31 -4.08 -15.42
C GLY A 131 -19.89 -3.16 -14.27
N GLU A 132 -20.80 -2.95 -13.35
CA GLU A 132 -20.62 -2.05 -12.21
C GLU A 132 -19.51 -2.53 -11.28
N LYS A 133 -18.78 -1.58 -10.68
CA LYS A 133 -17.63 -1.87 -9.81
C LYS A 133 -17.98 -2.85 -8.70
N ILE A 134 -19.10 -2.65 -8.00
CA ILE A 134 -19.51 -3.54 -6.90
C ILE A 134 -19.80 -4.99 -7.36
N THR A 135 -20.31 -5.17 -8.58
CA THR A 135 -20.52 -6.51 -9.17
C THR A 135 -19.18 -7.18 -9.45
N ARG A 136 -18.21 -6.44 -9.99
CA ARG A 136 -16.85 -6.93 -10.24
C ARG A 136 -16.11 -7.23 -8.93
N ASP A 137 -16.22 -6.36 -7.91
CA ASP A 137 -15.64 -6.58 -6.59
C ASP A 137 -16.17 -7.88 -5.96
N LYS A 138 -17.48 -8.15 -6.07
CA LYS A 138 -18.09 -9.41 -5.61
C LYS A 138 -17.61 -10.63 -6.40
N ALA A 139 -17.46 -10.50 -7.72
CA ALA A 139 -16.92 -11.58 -8.57
C ALA A 139 -15.48 -11.91 -8.20
N TYR A 140 -14.63 -10.87 -8.02
CA TYR A 140 -13.25 -11.01 -7.54
C TYR A 140 -13.20 -11.69 -6.17
N SER A 141 -14.00 -11.22 -5.21
CA SER A 141 -14.05 -11.80 -3.86
C SER A 141 -14.45 -13.29 -3.90
N LYS A 142 -15.43 -13.66 -4.74
CA LYS A 142 -15.81 -15.06 -4.94
C LYS A 142 -14.67 -15.91 -5.51
N ALA A 143 -13.91 -15.36 -6.47
CA ALA A 143 -12.73 -16.03 -7.02
C ALA A 143 -11.63 -16.17 -5.96
N MET A 144 -11.34 -15.13 -5.19
CA MET A 144 -10.36 -15.19 -4.10
C MET A 144 -10.77 -16.19 -3.00
N LYS A 145 -12.07 -16.27 -2.66
CA LYS A 145 -12.58 -17.30 -1.75
C LYS A 145 -12.28 -18.70 -2.26
N LYS A 146 -12.45 -18.93 -3.57
CA LYS A 146 -12.16 -20.24 -4.17
C LYS A 146 -10.66 -20.58 -4.06
N ILE A 147 -9.77 -19.61 -4.33
CA ILE A 147 -8.31 -19.78 -4.20
C ILE A 147 -7.95 -20.09 -2.74
N TYR A 148 -8.44 -19.28 -1.79
CA TYR A 148 -8.26 -19.48 -0.34
C TYR A 148 -8.68 -20.87 0.11
N THR A 149 -9.82 -21.38 -0.39
CA THR A 149 -10.32 -22.71 -0.03
C THR A 149 -9.49 -23.83 -0.69
N GLN A 150 -9.04 -23.61 -1.92
CA GLN A 150 -8.27 -24.62 -2.69
C GLN A 150 -6.81 -24.72 -2.22
N TYR A 151 -6.25 -23.60 -1.71
CA TYR A 151 -4.86 -23.50 -1.24
C TYR A 151 -4.80 -23.04 0.23
N PRO A 152 -5.17 -23.89 1.22
CA PRO A 152 -5.34 -23.47 2.63
C PRO A 152 -4.05 -22.99 3.30
N ASN A 153 -2.89 -23.31 2.72
CA ASN A 153 -1.58 -22.84 3.22
C ASN A 153 -1.08 -21.59 2.50
N ASP A 154 -1.84 -21.06 1.54
CA ASP A 154 -1.54 -19.83 0.83
C ASP A 154 -2.04 -18.62 1.63
N LEU A 155 -1.17 -18.04 2.46
CA LEU A 155 -1.52 -16.90 3.29
C LEU A 155 -1.90 -15.67 2.42
N GLU A 156 -1.30 -15.53 1.24
CA GLU A 156 -1.62 -14.45 0.31
C GLU A 156 -3.06 -14.56 -0.22
N ALA A 157 -3.52 -15.79 -0.51
CA ALA A 157 -4.92 -16.01 -0.89
C ALA A 157 -5.88 -15.60 0.23
N ALA A 158 -5.55 -15.93 1.47
CA ALA A 158 -6.31 -15.51 2.64
C ALA A 158 -6.29 -13.98 2.79
N CYS A 159 -5.13 -13.32 2.64
CA CYS A 159 -4.97 -11.87 2.68
C CYS A 159 -5.85 -11.16 1.65
N PHE A 160 -5.74 -11.55 0.37
CA PHE A 160 -6.51 -10.89 -0.68
C PHE A 160 -8.01 -11.20 -0.59
N TYR A 161 -8.39 -12.36 -0.09
CA TYR A 161 -9.80 -12.64 0.21
C TYR A 161 -10.31 -11.76 1.35
N SER A 162 -9.58 -11.66 2.47
CA SER A 162 -9.91 -10.77 3.58
C SER A 162 -10.05 -9.31 3.11
N LEU A 163 -9.09 -8.79 2.36
CA LEU A 163 -9.15 -7.43 1.81
C LEU A 163 -10.35 -7.22 0.88
N SER A 164 -10.71 -8.22 0.09
CA SER A 164 -11.88 -8.13 -0.81
C SER A 164 -13.19 -7.96 -0.03
N LEU A 165 -13.32 -8.64 1.12
CA LEU A 165 -14.47 -8.49 2.03
C LEU A 165 -14.55 -7.10 2.63
N LEU A 166 -13.40 -6.51 3.04
CA LEU A 166 -13.34 -5.13 3.52
C LEU A 166 -13.75 -4.12 2.44
N GLY A 167 -13.31 -4.33 1.20
CA GLY A 167 -13.70 -3.48 0.07
C GLY A 167 -15.20 -3.52 -0.19
N ILE A 168 -15.82 -4.71 -0.19
CA ILE A 168 -17.27 -4.86 -0.34
C ILE A 168 -18.00 -4.24 0.86
N ALA A 169 -17.54 -4.47 2.09
CA ALA A 169 -18.14 -3.91 3.29
C ALA A 169 -18.16 -2.37 3.24
N ARG A 170 -17.10 -1.75 2.74
CA ARG A 170 -17.01 -0.30 2.55
C ARG A 170 -18.06 0.20 1.56
N ASN A 171 -18.18 -0.47 0.42
CA ASN A 171 -19.10 -0.10 -0.68
C ASN A 171 -20.58 -0.43 -0.42
N THR A 172 -20.88 -1.22 0.62
CA THR A 172 -22.26 -1.66 0.93
C THR A 172 -22.76 -1.17 2.28
N GLY A 173 -22.40 0.04 2.68
CA GLY A 173 -22.92 0.68 3.89
C GLY A 173 -22.29 0.17 5.20
N LYS A 174 -20.99 -0.12 5.19
CA LYS A 174 -20.22 -0.57 6.38
C LYS A 174 -20.76 -1.89 6.97
N ASN A 175 -20.99 -2.86 6.12
CA ASN A 175 -21.52 -4.18 6.50
C ASN A 175 -20.63 -4.85 7.57
N ILE A 176 -21.11 -4.85 8.83
CA ILE A 176 -20.38 -5.36 9.99
C ILE A 176 -20.04 -6.85 9.85
N LYS A 177 -20.96 -7.65 9.27
CA LYS A 177 -20.72 -9.07 9.05
C LYS A 177 -19.49 -9.31 8.17
N LEU A 178 -19.38 -8.61 7.04
CA LEU A 178 -18.21 -8.74 6.16
C LEU A 178 -16.93 -8.25 6.81
N LYS A 179 -17.00 -7.23 7.66
CA LYS A 179 -15.84 -6.78 8.46
C LYS A 179 -15.40 -7.88 9.43
N VAL A 180 -16.33 -8.48 10.17
CA VAL A 180 -16.03 -9.57 11.10
C VAL A 180 -15.48 -10.80 10.37
N ASP A 181 -16.08 -11.20 9.23
CA ASP A 181 -15.59 -12.31 8.41
C ASP A 181 -14.13 -12.04 7.93
N SER A 182 -13.86 -10.82 7.49
CA SER A 182 -12.49 -10.40 7.11
C SER A 182 -11.52 -10.43 8.28
N GLY A 183 -11.95 -9.90 9.43
CA GLY A 183 -11.12 -9.86 10.64
C GLY A 183 -10.79 -11.25 11.17
N ALA A 184 -11.74 -12.19 11.12
CA ALA A 184 -11.51 -13.59 11.51
C ALA A 184 -10.40 -14.23 10.66
N ILE A 185 -10.42 -14.02 9.32
CA ILE A 185 -9.37 -14.50 8.43
C ILE A 185 -8.03 -13.82 8.78
N ALA A 186 -8.03 -12.50 9.02
CA ALA A 186 -6.81 -11.78 9.37
C ALA A 186 -6.20 -12.28 10.69
N LEU A 187 -7.02 -12.60 11.70
CA LEU A 187 -6.55 -13.20 12.95
C LEU A 187 -6.03 -14.63 12.74
N GLU A 188 -6.67 -15.44 11.89
CA GLU A 188 -6.16 -16.77 11.54
C GLU A 188 -4.75 -16.69 10.90
N ILE A 189 -4.53 -15.70 10.00
CA ILE A 189 -3.20 -15.46 9.44
C ILE A 189 -2.23 -15.02 10.53
N TYR A 190 -2.66 -14.11 11.42
CA TYR A 190 -1.85 -13.60 12.51
C TYR A 190 -1.39 -14.71 13.49
N GLU A 191 -2.21 -15.72 13.72
CA GLU A 191 -1.82 -16.90 14.52
C GLU A 191 -0.74 -17.74 13.82
N LYS A 192 -0.80 -17.85 12.48
CA LYS A 192 0.17 -18.63 11.68
C LYS A 192 1.48 -17.87 11.46
N ASP A 193 1.38 -16.58 11.19
CA ASP A 193 2.51 -15.67 10.89
C ASP A 193 2.21 -14.26 11.46
N PRO A 194 2.61 -14.00 12.71
CA PRO A 194 2.35 -12.71 13.36
C PRO A 194 3.12 -11.54 12.75
N ASP A 195 4.11 -11.78 11.90
CA ASP A 195 4.92 -10.76 11.22
C ASP A 195 4.47 -10.51 9.78
N HIS A 196 3.42 -11.22 9.33
CA HIS A 196 2.81 -10.97 8.03
C HIS A 196 2.10 -9.60 8.00
N PRO A 197 2.48 -8.67 7.09
CA PRO A 197 1.94 -7.30 7.11
C PRO A 197 0.43 -7.24 6.93
N CYS A 198 -0.16 -8.10 6.10
CA CYS A 198 -1.62 -8.10 5.90
C CYS A 198 -2.38 -8.49 7.16
N ALA A 199 -1.86 -9.44 7.94
CA ALA A 199 -2.54 -9.98 9.11
C ALA A 199 -2.85 -8.88 10.13
N ALA A 200 -1.81 -8.16 10.56
CA ALA A 200 -1.98 -7.04 11.49
C ALA A 200 -2.81 -5.91 10.88
N HIS A 201 -2.54 -5.53 9.64
CA HIS A 201 -3.18 -4.41 8.96
C HIS A 201 -4.69 -4.62 8.76
N TYR A 202 -5.06 -5.78 8.22
CA TYR A 202 -6.46 -6.04 7.90
C TYR A 202 -7.30 -6.32 9.14
N ALA A 203 -6.72 -6.88 10.21
CA ALA A 203 -7.37 -6.98 11.51
C ALA A 203 -7.70 -5.58 12.08
N ILE A 204 -6.77 -4.61 11.97
CA ILE A 204 -7.03 -3.23 12.40
C ILE A 204 -8.22 -2.65 11.61
N HIS A 205 -8.21 -2.73 10.28
CA HIS A 205 -9.33 -2.21 9.47
C HIS A 205 -10.67 -2.92 9.72
N ALA A 206 -10.63 -4.22 9.96
CA ALA A 206 -11.81 -5.02 10.23
C ALA A 206 -12.47 -4.64 11.55
N PHE A 207 -11.66 -4.44 12.59
CA PHE A 207 -12.11 -4.22 13.95
C PHE A 207 -11.99 -2.76 14.42
N ASP A 208 -11.80 -1.82 13.50
CA ASP A 208 -11.92 -0.37 13.76
C ASP A 208 -13.38 -0.02 14.06
N HIS A 209 -13.79 -0.34 15.28
CA HIS A 209 -15.13 -0.15 15.82
C HIS A 209 -15.07 -0.22 17.36
N PRO A 210 -15.77 0.65 18.11
CA PRO A 210 -15.69 0.68 19.57
C PRO A 210 -15.88 -0.68 20.25
N GLU A 211 -16.83 -1.48 19.77
CA GLU A 211 -17.16 -2.78 20.35
C GLU A 211 -16.19 -3.91 19.95
N LEU A 212 -15.41 -3.72 18.87
CA LEU A 212 -14.55 -4.77 18.30
C LEU A 212 -13.06 -4.45 18.42
N ALA A 213 -12.69 -3.22 18.75
CA ALA A 213 -11.31 -2.75 18.74
C ALA A 213 -10.36 -3.58 19.60
N LEU A 214 -10.86 -4.14 20.71
CA LEU A 214 -10.07 -5.00 21.59
C LEU A 214 -9.52 -6.24 20.87
N LEU A 215 -10.24 -6.77 19.88
CA LEU A 215 -9.80 -7.92 19.07
C LEU A 215 -8.56 -7.61 18.23
N ALA A 216 -8.40 -6.35 17.80
CA ALA A 216 -7.24 -5.92 17.01
C ALA A 216 -6.11 -5.32 17.85
N LEU A 217 -6.23 -5.23 19.17
CA LEU A 217 -5.19 -4.62 20.02
C LEU A 217 -3.81 -5.29 19.88
N PRO A 218 -3.68 -6.64 19.85
CA PRO A 218 -2.39 -7.30 19.60
C PRO A 218 -1.78 -6.89 18.25
N SER A 219 -2.58 -6.88 17.19
CA SER A 219 -2.19 -6.45 15.84
C SER A 219 -1.74 -4.98 15.83
N ALA A 220 -2.48 -4.07 16.46
CA ALA A 220 -2.14 -2.67 16.56
C ALA A 220 -0.78 -2.44 17.27
N LYS A 221 -0.51 -3.16 18.35
CA LYS A 221 0.76 -3.07 19.07
C LYS A 221 1.98 -3.56 18.27
N ARG A 222 1.76 -4.36 17.22
CA ARG A 222 2.84 -4.99 16.44
C ARG A 222 3.04 -4.36 15.07
N TYR A 223 1.99 -3.90 14.38
CA TYR A 223 2.03 -3.53 12.98
C TYR A 223 3.09 -2.49 12.61
N ALA A 224 3.24 -1.43 13.42
CA ALA A 224 4.27 -0.42 13.18
C ALA A 224 5.73 -0.98 13.22
N LYS A 225 5.96 -2.12 13.90
CA LYS A 225 7.25 -2.80 13.93
C LYS A 225 7.42 -3.74 12.74
N ILE A 226 6.35 -4.33 12.23
CA ILE A 226 6.36 -5.19 11.05
C ILE A 226 6.74 -4.40 9.81
N ALA A 227 6.12 -3.24 9.60
CA ALA A 227 6.33 -2.40 8.41
C ALA A 227 6.81 -0.98 8.76
N PRO A 228 8.00 -0.83 9.38
CA PRO A 228 8.47 0.46 9.90
C PRO A 228 8.73 1.51 8.82
N ALA A 229 8.91 1.13 7.56
CA ALA A 229 9.12 2.06 6.46
C ALA A 229 7.81 2.66 5.91
N SER A 230 6.67 2.03 6.15
CA SER A 230 5.37 2.50 5.70
C SER A 230 4.80 3.54 6.67
N HIS A 231 4.58 4.78 6.19
CA HIS A 231 3.91 5.80 7.00
C HIS A 231 2.49 5.38 7.40
N HIS A 232 1.78 4.67 6.51
CA HIS A 232 0.46 4.13 6.80
C HIS A 232 0.51 3.08 7.93
N ALA A 233 1.50 2.17 7.92
CA ALA A 233 1.66 1.19 8.99
C ALA A 233 2.01 1.84 10.34
N GLN A 234 2.70 2.97 10.34
CA GLN A 234 2.97 3.73 11.55
C GLN A 234 1.72 4.42 12.10
N HIS A 235 0.80 4.85 11.23
CA HIS A 235 -0.46 5.51 11.59
C HIS A 235 -1.54 4.52 12.04
N MET A 236 -1.68 3.37 11.38
CA MET A 236 -2.82 2.45 11.54
C MET A 236 -3.11 2.00 12.98
N PRO A 237 -2.10 1.79 13.86
CA PRO A 237 -2.38 1.46 15.27
C PRO A 237 -3.27 2.49 15.98
N ALA A 238 -3.18 3.77 15.58
CA ALA A 238 -3.97 4.85 16.19
C ALA A 238 -5.48 4.61 16.06
N HIS A 239 -5.94 3.95 14.99
CA HIS A 239 -7.35 3.59 14.82
C HIS A 239 -7.89 2.80 16.01
N ILE A 240 -7.14 1.80 16.44
CA ILE A 240 -7.51 0.94 17.57
C ILE A 240 -7.29 1.66 18.90
N PHE A 241 -6.16 2.35 19.04
CA PHE A 241 -5.85 3.07 20.27
C PHE A 241 -6.89 4.14 20.61
N ILE A 242 -7.40 4.88 19.62
CA ILE A 242 -8.47 5.88 19.83
C ILE A 242 -9.76 5.20 20.29
N GLN A 243 -10.18 4.09 19.65
CA GLN A 243 -11.37 3.34 20.05
C GLN A 243 -11.31 2.85 21.50
N LEU A 244 -10.10 2.61 22.01
CA LEU A 244 -9.84 2.10 23.37
C LEU A 244 -9.45 3.19 24.36
N GLY A 245 -9.46 4.47 23.98
CA GLY A 245 -9.06 5.59 24.86
C GLY A 245 -7.56 5.63 25.18
N MET A 246 -6.72 4.93 24.40
CA MET A 246 -5.26 4.89 24.56
C MET A 246 -4.62 6.09 23.85
N TRP A 247 -4.88 7.29 24.41
CA TRP A 247 -4.57 8.56 23.74
C TRP A 247 -3.07 8.78 23.52
N SER A 248 -2.23 8.36 24.47
CA SER A 248 -0.77 8.52 24.36
C SER A 248 -0.17 7.67 23.24
N GLU A 249 -0.63 6.42 23.10
CA GLU A 249 -0.23 5.52 22.03
C GLU A 249 -0.76 5.98 20.69
N ALA A 250 -1.98 6.51 20.65
CA ALA A 250 -2.57 7.10 19.45
C ALA A 250 -1.78 8.34 18.98
N ALA A 251 -1.37 9.22 19.90
CA ALA A 251 -0.51 10.35 19.57
C ALA A 251 0.81 9.87 18.97
N LYS A 252 1.49 8.93 19.64
CA LYS A 252 2.78 8.40 19.18
C LYS A 252 2.69 7.73 17.81
N SER A 253 1.64 6.97 17.56
CA SER A 253 1.38 6.35 16.25
C SER A 253 1.26 7.39 15.15
N ASN A 254 0.47 8.44 15.36
CA ASN A 254 0.29 9.51 14.38
C ASN A 254 1.54 10.38 14.19
N GLU A 255 2.30 10.67 15.26
CA GLU A 255 3.62 11.32 15.18
C GLU A 255 4.56 10.53 14.27
N ASN A 256 4.64 9.21 14.49
CA ASN A 256 5.49 8.32 13.70
C ASN A 256 5.05 8.26 12.23
N GLY A 257 3.73 8.17 11.96
CA GLY A 257 3.17 8.19 10.60
C GLY A 257 3.55 9.47 9.86
N TRP A 258 3.34 10.62 10.50
CA TRP A 258 3.72 11.91 9.95
C TRP A 258 5.22 12.01 9.67
N ASP A 259 6.08 11.65 10.63
CA ASP A 259 7.53 11.73 10.49
C ASP A 259 8.06 10.78 9.42
N THR A 260 7.52 9.57 9.33
CA THR A 260 7.87 8.60 8.28
C THR A 260 7.48 9.12 6.91
N SER A 261 6.31 9.75 6.77
CA SER A 261 5.87 10.33 5.49
C SER A 261 6.74 11.50 5.03
N LYS A 262 7.22 12.33 5.97
CA LYS A 262 8.18 13.41 5.64
C LYS A 262 9.48 12.85 5.07
N LYS A 263 10.05 11.84 5.75
CA LYS A 263 11.30 11.19 5.32
C LYS A 263 11.16 10.54 3.93
N TRP A 264 10.01 9.91 3.66
CA TRP A 264 9.71 9.36 2.35
C TRP A 264 9.66 10.44 1.26
N VAL A 265 8.90 11.53 1.48
CA VAL A 265 8.79 12.64 0.54
C VAL A 265 10.14 13.30 0.24
N GLU A 266 11.00 13.43 1.26
CA GLU A 266 12.37 13.96 1.12
C GLU A 266 13.27 13.01 0.33
N ARG A 267 13.24 11.71 0.63
CA ARG A 267 14.03 10.68 -0.06
C ARG A 267 13.68 10.60 -1.55
N GLU A 268 12.39 10.60 -1.87
CA GLU A 268 11.89 10.50 -3.25
C GLU A 268 11.89 11.84 -4.00
N GLN A 269 12.28 12.95 -3.34
CA GLN A 269 12.27 14.30 -3.90
C GLN A 269 10.92 14.67 -4.55
N ILE A 270 9.83 14.19 -3.98
CA ILE A 270 8.46 14.45 -4.44
C ILE A 270 7.82 15.62 -3.67
N ALA A 271 6.70 16.13 -4.20
CA ALA A 271 6.02 17.27 -3.61
C ALA A 271 5.55 16.99 -2.16
N LYS A 272 5.67 18.00 -1.29
CA LYS A 272 5.18 17.96 0.11
C LYS A 272 3.72 17.52 0.23
N SER A 273 2.93 17.70 -0.84
CA SER A 273 1.53 17.23 -0.93
C SER A 273 1.36 15.72 -0.76
N ASN A 274 2.42 14.96 -0.89
CA ASN A 274 2.39 13.52 -0.70
C ASN A 274 2.62 13.10 0.76
N ARG A 275 2.89 14.03 1.68
CA ARG A 275 2.97 13.74 3.11
C ARG A 275 1.63 13.19 3.64
N ASP A 276 1.67 12.49 4.73
CA ASP A 276 0.49 11.89 5.36
C ASP A 276 -0.25 12.90 6.25
N TYR A 277 -0.99 13.82 5.62
CA TYR A 277 -1.84 14.78 6.33
C TYR A 277 -3.00 14.13 7.08
N HIS A 278 -3.34 12.88 6.75
CA HIS A 278 -4.34 12.13 7.49
C HIS A 278 -3.84 11.82 8.91
N SER A 279 -2.61 11.33 9.05
CA SER A 279 -1.97 11.17 10.36
C SER A 279 -1.89 12.48 11.12
N LEU A 280 -1.57 13.59 10.42
CA LEU A 280 -1.45 14.90 11.06
C LEU A 280 -2.80 15.43 11.57
N GLN A 281 -3.88 15.22 10.81
CA GLN A 281 -5.24 15.55 11.23
C GLN A 281 -5.65 14.75 12.48
N TRP A 282 -5.42 13.45 12.48
CA TRP A 282 -5.71 12.61 13.64
C TRP A 282 -4.89 12.99 14.86
N LEU A 283 -3.66 13.44 14.67
CA LEU A 283 -2.81 13.92 15.74
C LEU A 283 -3.36 15.20 16.37
N HIS A 284 -3.92 16.11 15.56
CA HIS A 284 -4.62 17.29 16.04
C HIS A 284 -5.78 16.89 16.96
N TYR A 285 -6.64 15.98 16.51
CA TYR A 285 -7.76 15.46 17.30
C TYR A 285 -7.27 14.84 18.62
N VAL A 286 -6.29 13.96 18.57
CA VAL A 286 -5.74 13.26 19.75
C VAL A 286 -5.16 14.26 20.76
N TYR A 287 -4.39 15.26 20.31
CA TYR A 287 -3.87 16.28 21.21
C TYR A 287 -4.98 17.12 21.83
N SER A 288 -6.04 17.42 21.09
CA SER A 288 -7.21 18.13 21.61
C SER A 288 -7.91 17.33 22.71
N GLN A 289 -8.09 16.00 22.51
CA GLN A 289 -8.66 15.11 23.53
C GLN A 289 -7.79 15.01 24.81
N GLN A 290 -6.48 15.14 24.66
CA GLN A 290 -5.54 15.16 25.80
C GLN A 290 -5.44 16.53 26.49
N GLY A 291 -6.12 17.57 26.01
CA GLY A 291 -5.98 18.94 26.52
C GLY A 291 -4.63 19.60 26.16
N LEU A 292 -3.87 19.02 25.21
CA LEU A 292 -2.57 19.54 24.76
C LEU A 292 -2.75 20.63 23.70
N ILE A 293 -3.50 21.67 24.05
CA ILE A 293 -3.97 22.72 23.13
C ILE A 293 -2.84 23.37 22.33
N ARG A 294 -1.71 23.70 22.98
CA ARG A 294 -0.56 24.30 22.26
C ARG A 294 0.01 23.37 21.17
N LYS A 295 0.01 22.04 21.40
CA LYS A 295 0.44 21.08 20.40
C LYS A 295 -0.59 20.99 19.25
N ALA A 296 -1.88 20.95 19.56
CA ALA A 296 -2.94 20.95 18.56
C ALA A 296 -2.87 22.21 17.67
N GLU A 297 -2.70 23.41 18.26
CA GLU A 297 -2.50 24.65 17.50
C GLU A 297 -1.27 24.59 16.57
N LEU A 298 -0.17 23.98 17.00
CA LEU A 298 1.02 23.81 16.16
C LEU A 298 0.73 22.94 14.94
N ILE A 299 -0.02 21.85 15.12
CA ILE A 299 -0.47 20.97 14.02
C ILE A 299 -1.32 21.76 13.04
N PHE A 300 -2.30 22.51 13.54
CA PHE A 300 -3.16 23.36 12.73
C PHE A 300 -2.37 24.36 11.89
N LYS A 301 -1.44 25.10 12.51
CA LYS A 301 -0.56 26.07 11.82
C LYS A 301 0.32 25.39 10.76
N THR A 302 0.81 24.18 11.04
CA THR A 302 1.61 23.39 10.08
C THR A 302 0.78 23.01 8.86
N GLN A 303 -0.44 22.51 9.05
CA GLN A 303 -1.35 22.18 7.96
C GLN A 303 -1.74 23.40 7.13
N GLN A 304 -2.06 24.52 7.79
CA GLN A 304 -2.38 25.78 7.12
C GLN A 304 -1.23 26.26 6.23
N LYS A 305 -0.01 26.28 6.78
CA LYS A 305 1.20 26.66 6.04
C LYS A 305 1.42 25.79 4.82
N ASP A 306 1.45 24.46 5.00
CA ASP A 306 1.69 23.53 3.91
C ASP A 306 0.58 23.58 2.84
N MET A 307 -0.68 23.82 3.25
CA MET A 307 -1.81 24.05 2.33
C MET A 307 -1.59 25.29 1.46
N LEU A 308 -1.23 26.43 2.06
CA LEU A 308 -0.99 27.67 1.32
C LEU A 308 0.18 27.55 0.36
N GLU A 309 1.29 26.95 0.79
CA GLU A 309 2.44 26.66 -0.06
C GLU A 309 2.07 25.71 -1.24
N GLY A 310 1.27 24.68 -0.96
CA GLY A 310 0.81 23.72 -1.97
C GLY A 310 -0.12 24.36 -3.02
N ILE A 311 -1.02 25.24 -2.62
CA ILE A 311 -1.89 26.01 -3.52
C ILE A 311 -1.06 26.92 -4.43
N GLN A 312 -0.08 27.64 -3.84
CA GLN A 312 0.80 28.53 -4.60
C GLN A 312 1.68 27.75 -5.61
N ALA A 313 2.21 26.60 -5.20
CA ALA A 313 2.98 25.72 -6.10
C ALA A 313 2.14 25.17 -7.24
N ALA A 314 0.91 24.74 -6.96
CA ALA A 314 -0.01 24.22 -7.97
C ALA A 314 -0.44 25.29 -8.99
N ALA A 315 -0.59 26.54 -8.55
CA ALA A 315 -0.92 27.66 -9.44
C ALA A 315 0.21 28.01 -10.43
N LYS A 316 1.45 27.68 -10.08
CA LYS A 316 2.65 27.94 -10.91
C LYS A 316 3.05 26.75 -11.80
N SER A 317 2.50 25.58 -11.59
CA SER A 317 2.85 24.35 -12.31
C SER A 317 1.83 24.02 -13.39
N LYS A 318 2.28 23.36 -14.49
CA LYS A 318 1.36 22.69 -15.41
C LYS A 318 0.61 21.59 -14.66
N PRO A 319 -0.65 21.26 -15.05
CA PRO A 319 -1.40 20.19 -14.44
C PRO A 319 -0.57 18.89 -14.40
N ASN A 320 -0.24 18.43 -13.21
CA ASN A 320 0.48 17.16 -13.01
C ASN A 320 -0.47 16.20 -12.29
N PRO A 321 -0.86 15.07 -12.92
CA PRO A 321 -1.78 14.11 -12.32
C PRO A 321 -1.23 13.46 -11.03
N ASN A 322 0.08 13.51 -10.82
CA ASN A 322 0.75 12.99 -9.62
C ASN A 322 0.79 14.00 -8.46
N LEU A 323 0.40 15.25 -8.70
CA LEU A 323 0.25 16.25 -7.64
C LEU A 323 -1.17 16.16 -7.06
N ARG A 324 -1.27 15.88 -5.77
CA ARG A 324 -2.54 16.02 -5.06
C ARG A 324 -3.02 17.46 -5.23
N SER A 325 -4.26 17.62 -5.72
CA SER A 325 -4.82 18.93 -6.02
C SER A 325 -4.94 19.79 -4.76
N GLY A 326 -4.95 21.11 -4.91
CA GLY A 326 -5.23 22.05 -3.81
C GLY A 326 -6.54 21.72 -3.05
N LYS A 327 -7.52 21.07 -3.72
CA LYS A 327 -8.74 20.55 -3.08
C LYS A 327 -8.45 19.50 -1.99
N TYR A 328 -7.41 18.70 -2.14
CA TYR A 328 -7.03 17.70 -1.13
C TYR A 328 -6.57 18.38 0.17
N TYR A 329 -5.69 19.37 0.07
CA TYR A 329 -5.22 20.13 1.22
C TYR A 329 -6.34 20.90 1.92
N TYR A 330 -7.22 21.53 1.12
CA TYR A 330 -8.37 22.25 1.66
C TYR A 330 -9.29 21.30 2.43
N ARG A 331 -9.57 20.10 1.91
CA ARG A 331 -10.42 19.12 2.61
C ARG A 331 -9.80 18.66 3.93
N MET A 332 -8.50 18.36 3.94
CA MET A 332 -7.80 17.94 5.15
C MET A 332 -7.76 19.05 6.19
N PHE A 333 -7.52 20.28 5.75
CA PHE A 333 -7.53 21.46 6.64
C PHE A 333 -8.94 21.76 7.17
N ALA A 334 -9.96 21.71 6.33
CA ALA A 334 -11.36 21.92 6.73
C ALA A 334 -11.81 20.85 7.74
N ALA A 335 -11.43 19.58 7.56
CA ALA A 335 -11.72 18.52 8.51
C ALA A 335 -11.10 18.84 9.89
N THR A 336 -9.87 19.32 9.93
CA THR A 336 -9.19 19.71 11.19
C THR A 336 -9.87 20.89 11.91
N ILE A 337 -10.55 21.79 11.18
CA ILE A 337 -11.29 22.91 11.79
C ILE A 337 -12.60 22.43 12.44
N LEU A 338 -13.20 21.36 11.90
CA LEU A 338 -14.49 20.84 12.35
C LEU A 338 -14.37 19.87 13.54
N GLU A 339 -13.17 19.45 13.89
CA GLU A 339 -12.84 18.61 15.05
C GLU A 339 -12.50 19.47 16.27
#